data_3f870e10bc3184eef5aa2e7e030dd468
#
_entry.id   3f870e10bc3184eef5aa2e7e030dd468
#
_cell.length_a   1.000
_cell.length_b   1.000
_cell.length_c   1.000
_cell.angle_alpha   90.00
_cell.angle_beta   90.00
_cell.angle_gamma   90.00
#
_symmetry.space_group_name_H-M   'P 1'
#
loop_
_entity.id
_entity.type
_entity.pdbx_description
1 polymer ?
#
loop_
_entity_poly.entity_id
_entity_poly.type
_entity_poly.pdbx_seq_one_letter_code
_entity_poly.pdbx_strand_id
1 'polypeptide(L)'
;FLLRDAVQSYATTISNALNGSDSTNLQQAIDYENAVGLVQIAHQNYQKTLSSLIEDSRRRTEIESFFNELESSLAQKIDNESILRLTTAIERDLAEELSVSEGSESTSEHQQYFATIRTLLSNVISEVNNGNYEQADQYAVSAYLDNYEYLEAPIEKHDPNLMLSIEVEMREEMRRMIEARESVESIEAFVNGILVKLDQAEELLKNDASFNQGSAPPPTSS
;
A
#
# COMPACT_ATOMS: atom_id res chain seq x y z
N PHE A 1 15.27 -5.61 8.33
CA PHE A 1 16.67 -5.43 7.85
C PHE A 1 16.80 -5.78 6.36
N LEU A 2 16.53 -7.01 5.92
CA LEU A 2 16.79 -7.44 4.53
C LEU A 2 16.10 -6.56 3.48
N LEU A 3 14.83 -6.20 3.68
CA LEU A 3 14.08 -5.37 2.74
C LEU A 3 14.62 -3.93 2.69
N ARG A 4 14.99 -3.35 3.83
CA ARG A 4 15.60 -2.01 3.88
C ARG A 4 16.97 -1.97 3.21
N ASP A 5 17.77 -3.01 3.42
CA ASP A 5 19.08 -3.16 2.76
C ASP A 5 18.90 -3.32 1.24
N ALA A 6 17.85 -4.04 0.79
CA ALA A 6 17.50 -4.17 -0.61
C ALA A 6 17.14 -2.82 -1.24
N VAL A 7 16.28 -2.03 -0.58
CA VAL A 7 15.92 -0.66 -1.05
C VAL A 7 17.15 0.21 -1.17
N GLN A 8 18.04 0.20 -0.18
CA GLN A 8 19.27 0.99 -0.21
C GLN A 8 20.18 0.60 -1.37
N SER A 9 20.36 -0.71 -1.61
CA SER A 9 21.16 -1.22 -2.73
C SER A 9 20.55 -0.82 -4.08
N TYR A 10 19.22 -0.91 -4.20
CA TYR A 10 18.50 -0.53 -5.42
C TYR A 10 18.57 0.98 -5.68
N ALA A 11 18.36 1.81 -4.65
CA ALA A 11 18.47 3.26 -4.75
C ALA A 11 19.85 3.71 -5.24
N THR A 12 20.91 3.04 -4.77
CA THR A 12 22.29 3.27 -5.23
C THR A 12 22.43 2.95 -6.72
N THR A 13 21.84 1.84 -7.17
CA THR A 13 21.82 1.45 -8.59
C THR A 13 21.21 2.53 -9.47
N ILE A 14 20.01 3.03 -9.13
CA ILE A 14 19.30 4.06 -9.91
C ILE A 14 20.06 5.39 -9.90
N SER A 15 20.53 5.84 -8.74
CA SER A 15 21.29 7.10 -8.61
C SER A 15 22.57 7.10 -9.47
N ASN A 16 23.26 5.98 -9.53
CA ASN A 16 24.48 5.83 -10.32
C ASN A 16 24.20 5.78 -11.83
N ALA A 17 23.07 5.21 -12.25
CA ALA A 17 22.64 5.18 -13.65
C ALA A 17 22.45 6.59 -14.23
N LEU A 18 21.97 7.54 -13.41
CA LEU A 18 21.75 8.92 -13.82
C LEU A 18 23.04 9.75 -13.97
N ASN A 19 24.14 9.34 -13.31
CA ASN A 19 25.40 10.12 -13.26
C ASN A 19 26.46 9.73 -14.29
N GLY A 20 26.24 8.74 -15.14
CA GLY A 20 26.91 8.53 -16.44
C GLY A 20 28.44 8.32 -16.47
N SER A 21 29.05 7.62 -15.50
CA SER A 21 30.48 7.31 -15.55
C SER A 21 30.75 5.81 -15.80
N ASP A 22 31.70 5.50 -16.70
CA ASP A 22 32.03 4.14 -17.18
C ASP A 22 32.48 3.14 -16.10
N SER A 23 32.95 3.60 -14.96
CA SER A 23 33.33 2.75 -13.82
C SER A 23 32.10 2.31 -12.96
N THR A 24 30.93 2.85 -13.23
CA THR A 24 29.69 2.62 -12.49
C THR A 24 28.94 1.38 -12.94
N ASN A 25 29.11 0.90 -14.15
CA ASN A 25 28.33 -0.21 -14.70
C ASN A 25 28.50 -1.52 -13.91
N LEU A 26 29.70 -1.85 -13.46
CA LEU A 26 29.94 -3.07 -12.68
C LEU A 26 29.37 -2.94 -11.27
N GLN A 27 29.56 -1.79 -10.61
CA GLN A 27 29.03 -1.55 -9.28
C GLN A 27 27.50 -1.52 -9.29
N GLN A 28 26.88 -0.91 -10.29
CA GLN A 28 25.42 -0.91 -10.49
C GLN A 28 24.88 -2.34 -10.65
N ALA A 29 25.58 -3.18 -11.43
CA ALA A 29 25.18 -4.58 -11.57
C ALA A 29 25.26 -5.32 -10.24
N ILE A 30 26.32 -5.10 -9.46
CA ILE A 30 26.49 -5.71 -8.12
C ILE A 30 25.40 -5.22 -7.17
N ASP A 31 25.13 -3.92 -7.11
CA ASP A 31 24.11 -3.35 -6.21
C ASP A 31 22.71 -3.85 -6.57
N TYR A 32 22.41 -3.96 -7.88
CA TYR A 32 21.17 -4.54 -8.36
C TYR A 32 21.01 -6.03 -7.97
N GLU A 33 22.03 -6.85 -8.23
CA GLU A 33 22.03 -8.26 -7.86
C GLU A 33 21.91 -8.46 -6.34
N ASN A 34 22.52 -7.57 -5.55
CA ASN A 34 22.38 -7.55 -4.11
C ASN A 34 20.92 -7.26 -3.70
N ALA A 35 20.28 -6.25 -4.30
CA ALA A 35 18.90 -5.92 -4.02
C ALA A 35 17.96 -7.11 -4.32
N VAL A 36 18.09 -7.71 -5.50
CA VAL A 36 17.33 -8.91 -5.90
C VAL A 36 17.56 -10.06 -4.91
N GLY A 37 18.82 -10.36 -4.59
CA GLY A 37 19.17 -11.43 -3.66
C GLY A 37 18.59 -11.23 -2.25
N LEU A 38 18.63 -10.01 -1.73
CA LEU A 38 18.07 -9.68 -0.42
C LEU A 38 16.54 -9.83 -0.38
N VAL A 39 15.84 -9.40 -1.42
CA VAL A 39 14.38 -9.60 -1.52
C VAL A 39 14.04 -11.08 -1.60
N GLN A 40 14.73 -11.86 -2.41
CA GLN A 40 14.50 -13.30 -2.50
C GLN A 40 14.74 -14.01 -1.17
N ILE A 41 15.77 -13.63 -0.42
CA ILE A 41 16.04 -14.18 0.91
C ILE A 41 14.92 -13.78 1.90
N ALA A 42 14.46 -12.53 1.84
CA ALA A 42 13.37 -12.05 2.69
C ALA A 42 12.07 -12.82 2.40
N HIS A 43 11.71 -12.99 1.11
CA HIS A 43 10.55 -13.75 0.68
C HIS A 43 10.62 -15.23 1.10
N GLN A 44 11.77 -15.88 0.92
CA GLN A 44 11.96 -17.25 1.37
C GLN A 44 11.85 -17.40 2.91
N ASN A 45 12.36 -16.43 3.67
CA ASN A 45 12.22 -16.41 5.13
C ASN A 45 10.77 -16.24 5.55
N TYR A 46 10.03 -15.36 4.86
CA TYR A 46 8.60 -15.23 5.05
C TYR A 46 7.89 -16.57 4.81
N GLN A 47 8.06 -17.18 3.65
CA GLN A 47 7.41 -18.45 3.28
C GLN A 47 7.74 -19.60 4.25
N LYS A 48 8.99 -19.71 4.68
CA LYS A 48 9.45 -20.85 5.51
C LYS A 48 9.12 -20.69 6.99
N THR A 49 9.05 -19.46 7.48
CA THR A 49 9.02 -19.22 8.93
C THR A 49 7.84 -18.33 9.32
N LEU A 50 7.71 -17.14 8.74
CA LEU A 50 6.78 -16.13 9.23
C LEU A 50 5.33 -16.41 8.80
N SER A 51 5.10 -16.90 7.59
CA SER A 51 3.76 -17.17 7.07
C SER A 51 2.95 -18.14 7.94
N SER A 52 3.62 -19.08 8.62
CA SER A 52 2.95 -20.03 9.53
C SER A 52 2.53 -19.41 10.86
N LEU A 53 3.06 -18.23 11.21
CA LEU A 53 2.72 -17.49 12.44
C LEU A 53 1.52 -16.55 12.24
N ILE A 54 1.18 -16.22 10.99
CA ILE A 54 0.05 -15.37 10.64
C ILE A 54 -1.19 -16.26 10.55
N GLU A 55 -2.20 -16.00 11.39
CA GLU A 55 -3.43 -16.80 11.41
C GLU A 55 -4.38 -16.44 10.28
N ASP A 56 -4.48 -15.16 9.91
CA ASP A 56 -5.34 -14.72 8.82
C ASP A 56 -4.78 -15.15 7.44
N SER A 57 -5.57 -15.96 6.74
CA SER A 57 -5.21 -16.46 5.41
C SER A 57 -5.22 -15.36 4.34
N ARG A 58 -6.02 -14.31 4.51
CA ARG A 58 -6.08 -13.15 3.59
C ARG A 58 -4.76 -12.38 3.68
N ARG A 59 -4.34 -12.02 4.91
CA ARG A 59 -3.06 -11.35 5.15
C ARG A 59 -1.88 -12.13 4.61
N ARG A 60 -1.87 -13.46 4.80
CA ARG A 60 -0.82 -14.29 4.18
C ARG A 60 -0.79 -14.16 2.66
N THR A 61 -1.95 -14.18 2.02
CA THR A 61 -2.06 -14.04 0.56
C THR A 61 -1.64 -12.65 0.10
N GLU A 62 -1.98 -11.62 0.84
CA GLU A 62 -1.63 -10.24 0.56
C GLU A 62 -0.13 -10.01 0.64
N ILE A 63 0.51 -10.38 1.74
CA ILE A 63 1.97 -10.27 1.89
C ILE A 63 2.70 -11.06 0.81
N GLU A 64 2.22 -12.26 0.46
CA GLU A 64 2.77 -13.04 -0.65
C GLU A 64 2.63 -12.31 -1.99
N SER A 65 1.49 -11.64 -2.22
CA SER A 65 1.26 -10.82 -3.41
C SER A 65 2.23 -9.65 -3.50
N PHE A 66 2.48 -8.95 -2.39
CA PHE A 66 3.44 -7.85 -2.35
C PHE A 66 4.88 -8.32 -2.60
N PHE A 67 5.28 -9.47 -2.08
CA PHE A 67 6.59 -10.03 -2.41
C PHE A 67 6.72 -10.36 -3.90
N ASN A 68 5.71 -10.97 -4.51
CA ASN A 68 5.69 -11.27 -5.93
C ASN A 68 5.74 -10.00 -6.79
N GLU A 69 4.99 -8.96 -6.40
CA GLU A 69 5.00 -7.66 -7.08
C GLU A 69 6.35 -6.97 -6.93
N LEU A 70 6.97 -7.03 -5.75
CA LEU A 70 8.30 -6.48 -5.49
C LEU A 70 9.38 -7.16 -6.35
N GLU A 71 9.37 -8.49 -6.45
CA GLU A 71 10.30 -9.24 -7.31
C GLU A 71 10.09 -8.90 -8.79
N SER A 72 8.83 -8.79 -9.23
CA SER A 72 8.50 -8.38 -10.60
C SER A 72 8.96 -6.95 -10.90
N SER A 73 8.75 -6.04 -9.97
CA SER A 73 9.13 -4.63 -10.07
C SER A 73 10.64 -4.46 -10.16
N LEU A 74 11.40 -5.20 -9.36
CA LEU A 74 12.86 -5.24 -9.47
C LEU A 74 13.30 -5.78 -10.84
N ALA A 75 12.70 -6.88 -11.33
CA ALA A 75 13.04 -7.45 -12.63
C ALA A 75 12.76 -6.49 -13.79
N GLN A 76 11.72 -5.67 -13.70
CA GLN A 76 11.37 -4.65 -14.67
C GLN A 76 12.15 -3.34 -14.49
N LYS A 77 12.95 -3.23 -13.41
CA LYS A 77 13.74 -2.04 -13.07
C LYS A 77 12.89 -0.78 -12.95
N ILE A 78 11.73 -0.90 -12.31
CA ILE A 78 10.86 0.25 -12.05
C ILE A 78 11.51 1.24 -11.06
N ASP A 79 10.90 2.40 -10.86
CA ASP A 79 11.44 3.47 -10.03
C ASP A 79 11.61 3.04 -8.55
N ASN A 80 12.53 3.72 -7.87
CA ASN A 80 12.89 3.40 -6.48
C ASN A 80 11.72 3.67 -5.51
N GLU A 81 10.82 4.59 -5.84
CA GLU A 81 9.69 4.94 -4.97
C GLU A 81 8.69 3.79 -4.91
N SER A 82 8.39 3.15 -6.04
CA SER A 82 7.54 1.96 -6.09
C SER A 82 8.13 0.77 -5.31
N ILE A 83 9.46 0.55 -5.40
CA ILE A 83 10.16 -0.46 -4.60
C ILE A 83 10.04 -0.15 -3.10
N LEU A 84 10.22 1.11 -2.71
CA LEU A 84 10.10 1.54 -1.31
C LEU A 84 8.67 1.34 -0.78
N ARG A 85 7.64 1.66 -1.57
CA ARG A 85 6.24 1.45 -1.17
C ARG A 85 5.95 -0.02 -0.85
N LEU A 86 6.28 -0.93 -1.78
CA LEU A 86 6.06 -2.36 -1.59
C LEU A 86 6.81 -2.92 -0.38
N THR A 87 8.05 -2.49 -0.16
CA THR A 87 8.81 -2.92 1.02
C THR A 87 8.21 -2.40 2.32
N THR A 88 7.72 -1.16 2.32
CA THR A 88 7.06 -0.57 3.50
C THR A 88 5.74 -1.29 3.80
N ALA A 89 4.94 -1.62 2.78
CA ALA A 89 3.71 -2.39 2.94
C ALA A 89 3.97 -3.77 3.58
N ILE A 90 4.94 -4.52 3.04
CA ILE A 90 5.34 -5.82 3.60
C ILE A 90 5.80 -5.68 5.06
N GLU A 91 6.65 -4.69 5.37
CA GLU A 91 7.16 -4.49 6.73
C GLU A 91 6.04 -4.15 7.71
N ARG A 92 5.08 -3.31 7.30
CA ARG A 92 3.93 -2.94 8.11
C ARG A 92 3.03 -4.13 8.39
N ASP A 93 2.59 -4.86 7.36
CA ASP A 93 1.72 -6.01 7.49
C ASP A 93 2.33 -7.09 8.40
N LEU A 94 3.64 -7.33 8.27
CA LEU A 94 4.36 -8.23 9.16
C LEU A 94 4.42 -7.71 10.59
N ALA A 95 4.56 -6.40 10.80
CA ALA A 95 4.59 -5.79 12.12
C ALA A 95 3.22 -5.90 12.81
N GLU A 96 2.13 -5.65 12.09
CA GLU A 96 0.77 -5.78 12.61
C GLU A 96 0.47 -7.22 13.04
N GLU A 97 0.70 -8.19 12.16
CA GLU A 97 0.39 -9.60 12.41
C GLU A 97 1.27 -10.24 13.49
N LEU A 98 2.52 -9.81 13.60
CA LEU A 98 3.43 -10.32 14.62
C LEU A 98 3.38 -9.54 15.94
N SER A 99 2.38 -8.67 16.13
CA SER A 99 2.17 -7.84 17.33
C SER A 99 3.36 -6.95 17.70
N VAL A 100 4.13 -6.54 16.73
CA VAL A 100 5.20 -5.55 16.90
C VAL A 100 4.54 -4.17 16.80
N SER A 101 3.94 -3.68 17.90
CA SER A 101 3.17 -2.44 17.94
C SER A 101 3.98 -1.24 17.46
N GLU A 102 3.68 -0.75 16.28
CA GLU A 102 3.85 0.64 15.91
C GLU A 102 2.58 1.38 16.33
N GLY A 103 2.74 2.58 16.91
CA GLY A 103 1.68 3.25 17.67
C GLY A 103 0.36 3.46 16.91
N SER A 104 -0.74 3.42 17.62
CA SER A 104 -2.08 3.68 17.08
C SER A 104 -2.17 5.09 16.47
N GLU A 105 -2.51 5.16 15.20
CA GLU A 105 -2.73 6.41 14.47
C GLU A 105 -3.93 7.18 15.05
N SER A 106 -3.87 8.52 14.99
CA SER A 106 -4.91 9.38 15.53
C SER A 106 -6.07 9.58 14.55
N THR A 107 -7.27 9.90 15.04
CA THR A 107 -8.45 10.19 14.20
C THR A 107 -8.19 11.30 13.16
N SER A 108 -7.28 12.24 13.43
CA SER A 108 -6.91 13.31 12.50
C SER A 108 -6.06 12.77 11.32
N GLU A 109 -5.26 11.75 11.57
CA GLU A 109 -4.47 11.06 10.54
C GLU A 109 -5.37 10.26 9.60
N HIS A 110 -6.35 9.52 10.14
CA HIS A 110 -7.34 8.84 9.31
C HIS A 110 -8.07 9.79 8.35
N GLN A 111 -8.49 10.98 8.82
CA GLN A 111 -9.12 11.98 7.96
C GLN A 111 -8.21 12.45 6.82
N GLN A 112 -6.92 12.58 7.09
CA GLN A 112 -5.93 12.95 6.08
C GLN A 112 -5.78 11.86 5.01
N TYR A 113 -5.75 10.58 5.40
CA TYR A 113 -5.71 9.47 4.45
C TYR A 113 -6.93 9.48 3.53
N PHE A 114 -8.16 9.58 4.06
CA PHE A 114 -9.36 9.67 3.24
C PHE A 114 -9.32 10.82 2.24
N ALA A 115 -8.86 12.01 2.66
CA ALA A 115 -8.75 13.17 1.78
C ALA A 115 -7.72 12.95 0.65
N THR A 116 -6.58 12.34 1.00
CA THR A 116 -5.53 12.01 0.03
C THR A 116 -6.00 10.96 -0.96
N ILE A 117 -6.66 9.89 -0.51
CA ILE A 117 -7.22 8.84 -1.39
C ILE A 117 -8.18 9.47 -2.42
N ARG A 118 -9.11 10.34 -1.98
CA ARG A 118 -10.05 11.00 -2.91
C ARG A 118 -9.33 11.82 -3.97
N THR A 119 -8.26 12.52 -3.59
CA THR A 119 -7.43 13.30 -4.52
C THR A 119 -6.75 12.38 -5.54
N LEU A 120 -6.14 11.29 -5.07
CA LEU A 120 -5.45 10.32 -5.93
C LEU A 120 -6.42 9.61 -6.89
N LEU A 121 -7.60 9.22 -6.42
CA LEU A 121 -8.64 8.63 -7.27
C LEU A 121 -9.16 9.62 -8.32
N SER A 122 -9.28 10.91 -7.98
CA SER A 122 -9.59 11.96 -8.96
C SER A 122 -8.49 12.09 -10.03
N ASN A 123 -7.22 11.96 -9.62
CA ASN A 123 -6.08 11.95 -10.55
C ASN A 123 -6.10 10.71 -11.46
N VAL A 124 -6.48 9.52 -10.94
CA VAL A 124 -6.69 8.33 -11.79
C VAL A 124 -7.65 8.63 -12.93
N ILE A 125 -8.83 9.18 -12.61
CA ILE A 125 -9.82 9.57 -13.64
C ILE A 125 -9.24 10.56 -14.64
N SER A 126 -8.53 11.58 -14.16
CA SER A 126 -7.91 12.61 -15.01
C SER A 126 -6.89 12.00 -15.97
N GLU A 127 -6.02 11.11 -15.49
CA GLU A 127 -4.97 10.51 -16.31
C GLU A 127 -5.53 9.48 -17.31
N VAL A 128 -6.56 8.73 -16.93
CA VAL A 128 -7.28 7.86 -17.87
C VAL A 128 -7.92 8.68 -18.99
N ASN A 129 -8.55 9.81 -18.66
CA ASN A 129 -9.12 10.75 -19.67
C ASN A 129 -8.05 11.29 -20.62
N ASN A 130 -6.83 11.49 -20.14
CA ASN A 130 -5.69 11.96 -20.93
C ASN A 130 -4.99 10.82 -21.71
N GLY A 131 -5.38 9.55 -21.49
CA GLY A 131 -4.75 8.38 -22.10
C GLY A 131 -3.44 7.96 -21.42
N ASN A 132 -3.12 8.52 -20.26
CA ASN A 132 -1.89 8.27 -19.49
C ASN A 132 -2.08 7.12 -18.50
N TYR A 133 -2.35 5.91 -19.00
CA TYR A 133 -2.72 4.75 -18.16
C TYR A 133 -1.62 4.33 -17.17
N GLU A 134 -0.35 4.49 -17.52
CA GLU A 134 0.77 4.23 -16.61
C GLU A 134 0.74 5.16 -15.40
N GLN A 135 0.52 6.46 -15.62
CA GLN A 135 0.41 7.43 -14.54
C GLN A 135 -0.87 7.22 -13.72
N ALA A 136 -1.97 6.80 -14.35
CA ALA A 136 -3.19 6.43 -13.66
C ALA A 136 -2.97 5.24 -12.70
N ASP A 137 -2.24 4.20 -13.13
CA ASP A 137 -1.90 3.07 -12.27
C ASP A 137 -1.02 3.49 -11.08
N GLN A 138 -0.04 4.37 -11.30
CA GLN A 138 0.78 4.91 -10.20
C GLN A 138 -0.06 5.63 -9.14
N TYR A 139 -1.05 6.43 -9.55
CA TYR A 139 -1.99 7.05 -8.60
C TYR A 139 -2.89 6.03 -7.91
N ALA A 140 -3.31 4.97 -8.61
CA ALA A 140 -4.08 3.87 -8.02
C ALA A 140 -3.28 3.12 -6.95
N VAL A 141 -2.02 2.78 -7.25
CA VAL A 141 -1.07 2.16 -6.31
C VAL A 141 -0.86 3.05 -5.08
N SER A 142 -0.61 4.35 -5.28
CA SER A 142 -0.40 5.28 -4.16
C SER A 142 -1.66 5.46 -3.31
N ALA A 143 -2.86 5.46 -3.92
CA ALA A 143 -4.11 5.54 -3.18
C ALA A 143 -4.30 4.35 -2.25
N TYR A 144 -3.89 3.16 -2.68
CA TYR A 144 -3.96 1.95 -1.89
C TYR A 144 -2.78 1.87 -0.90
N LEU A 145 -1.56 1.65 -1.36
CA LEU A 145 -0.38 1.33 -0.54
C LEU A 145 0.06 2.45 0.41
N ASP A 146 -0.07 3.71 0.00
CA ASP A 146 0.41 4.83 0.82
C ASP A 146 -0.69 5.41 1.73
N ASN A 147 -1.96 4.97 1.55
CA ASN A 147 -3.07 5.60 2.24
C ASN A 147 -4.14 4.61 2.74
N TYR A 148 -4.75 3.80 1.87
CA TYR A 148 -5.88 2.95 2.29
C TYR A 148 -5.45 1.85 3.26
N GLU A 149 -4.30 1.25 3.08
CA GLU A 149 -3.76 0.24 3.97
C GLU A 149 -3.70 0.70 5.44
N TYR A 150 -3.44 1.98 5.70
CA TYR A 150 -3.47 2.54 7.07
C TYR A 150 -4.88 2.63 7.65
N LEU A 151 -5.91 2.52 6.81
CA LEU A 151 -7.32 2.53 7.22
C LEU A 151 -7.91 1.13 7.38
N GLU A 152 -7.26 0.08 6.89
CA GLU A 152 -7.80 -1.28 6.89
C GLU A 152 -8.08 -1.78 8.31
N ALA A 153 -7.08 -1.80 9.18
CA ALA A 153 -7.24 -2.29 10.55
C ALA A 153 -8.31 -1.51 11.36
N PRO A 154 -8.39 -0.16 11.32
CA PRO A 154 -9.49 0.56 11.95
C PRO A 154 -10.86 0.26 11.31
N ILE A 155 -10.98 0.14 9.99
CA ILE A 155 -12.26 -0.17 9.33
C ILE A 155 -12.68 -1.62 9.62
N GLU A 156 -11.76 -2.57 9.58
CA GLU A 156 -12.02 -3.99 9.82
C GLU A 156 -12.66 -4.24 11.19
N LYS A 157 -12.28 -3.49 12.22
CA LYS A 157 -12.88 -3.58 13.57
C LYS A 157 -14.38 -3.31 13.58
N HIS A 158 -14.90 -2.52 12.62
CA HIS A 158 -16.28 -2.11 12.54
C HIS A 158 -17.05 -2.85 11.45
N ASP A 159 -16.47 -2.96 10.27
CA ASP A 159 -17.06 -3.65 9.11
C ASP A 159 -15.97 -4.34 8.26
N PRO A 160 -15.65 -5.62 8.56
CA PRO A 160 -14.68 -6.39 7.79
C PRO A 160 -15.06 -6.57 6.31
N ASN A 161 -16.38 -6.59 6.00
CA ASN A 161 -16.82 -6.76 4.62
C ASN A 161 -16.64 -5.48 3.80
N LEU A 162 -16.91 -4.33 4.41
CA LEU A 162 -16.66 -3.04 3.77
C LEU A 162 -15.17 -2.84 3.53
N MET A 163 -14.33 -3.13 4.54
CA MET A 163 -12.87 -3.06 4.42
C MET A 163 -12.38 -3.90 3.25
N LEU A 164 -12.69 -5.21 3.24
CA LEU A 164 -12.28 -6.13 2.19
C LEU A 164 -12.79 -5.72 0.79
N SER A 165 -14.02 -5.20 0.72
CA SER A 165 -14.58 -4.77 -0.57
C SER A 165 -13.80 -3.59 -1.16
N ILE A 166 -13.40 -2.61 -0.34
CA ILE A 166 -12.60 -1.47 -0.80
C ILE A 166 -11.19 -1.93 -1.18
N GLU A 167 -10.55 -2.76 -0.35
CA GLU A 167 -9.23 -3.34 -0.60
C GLU A 167 -9.17 -4.00 -1.98
N VAL A 168 -10.02 -5.00 -2.24
CA VAL A 168 -10.04 -5.74 -3.50
C VAL A 168 -10.29 -4.82 -4.69
N GLU A 169 -11.20 -3.86 -4.56
CA GLU A 169 -11.53 -2.92 -5.62
C GLU A 169 -10.37 -1.96 -5.94
N MET A 170 -9.66 -1.46 -4.92
CA MET A 170 -8.54 -0.56 -5.13
C MET A 170 -7.28 -1.29 -5.60
N ARG A 171 -6.95 -2.40 -4.95
CA ARG A 171 -5.71 -3.14 -5.20
C ARG A 171 -5.73 -3.93 -6.50
N GLU A 172 -6.86 -4.58 -6.81
CA GLU A 172 -6.93 -5.54 -7.90
C GLU A 172 -7.78 -5.05 -9.08
N GLU A 173 -9.06 -4.77 -8.84
CA GLU A 173 -10.01 -4.55 -9.93
C GLU A 173 -9.79 -3.24 -10.67
N MET A 174 -9.57 -2.14 -9.96
CA MET A 174 -9.30 -0.83 -10.58
C MET A 174 -8.02 -0.89 -11.41
N ARG A 175 -6.96 -1.47 -10.89
CA ARG A 175 -5.68 -1.61 -11.60
C ARG A 175 -5.83 -2.51 -12.84
N ARG A 176 -6.54 -3.62 -12.71
CA ARG A 176 -6.86 -4.49 -13.85
C ARG A 176 -7.60 -3.73 -14.96
N MET A 177 -8.59 -2.89 -14.61
CA MET A 177 -9.33 -2.08 -15.58
C MET A 177 -8.43 -1.05 -16.27
N ILE A 178 -7.52 -0.42 -15.53
CA ILE A 178 -6.53 0.54 -16.06
C ILE A 178 -5.57 -0.17 -17.01
N GLU A 179 -5.01 -1.30 -16.63
CA GLU A 179 -4.09 -2.11 -17.45
C GLU A 179 -4.77 -2.60 -18.73
N ALA A 180 -6.01 -3.07 -18.63
CA ALA A 180 -6.82 -3.50 -19.77
C ALA A 180 -7.27 -2.32 -20.66
N ARG A 181 -7.02 -1.08 -20.26
CA ARG A 181 -7.46 0.16 -20.92
C ARG A 181 -8.96 0.12 -21.22
N GLU A 182 -9.75 -0.23 -20.20
CA GLU A 182 -11.20 -0.20 -20.31
C GLU A 182 -11.70 1.22 -20.61
N SER A 183 -12.97 1.38 -21.00
CA SER A 183 -13.49 2.70 -21.34
C SER A 183 -13.40 3.67 -20.16
N VAL A 184 -13.17 4.93 -20.45
CA VAL A 184 -13.08 6.00 -19.44
C VAL A 184 -14.32 6.00 -18.56
N GLU A 185 -15.50 5.86 -19.16
CA GLU A 185 -16.78 5.84 -18.47
C GLU A 185 -16.88 4.64 -17.50
N SER A 186 -16.32 3.47 -17.88
CA SER A 186 -16.30 2.29 -17.01
C SER A 186 -15.41 2.50 -15.80
N ILE A 187 -14.19 3.02 -16.02
CA ILE A 187 -13.23 3.28 -14.93
C ILE A 187 -13.77 4.37 -14.00
N GLU A 188 -14.33 5.46 -14.56
CA GLU A 188 -14.93 6.54 -13.77
C GLU A 188 -16.11 6.04 -12.92
N ALA A 189 -17.00 5.23 -13.48
CA ALA A 189 -18.11 4.64 -12.75
C ALA A 189 -17.62 3.73 -11.61
N PHE A 190 -16.56 2.95 -11.86
CA PHE A 190 -15.95 2.08 -10.86
C PHE A 190 -15.32 2.87 -9.72
N VAL A 191 -14.50 3.88 -10.02
CA VAL A 191 -13.89 4.78 -9.03
C VAL A 191 -14.96 5.50 -8.20
N ASN A 192 -16.05 5.96 -8.81
CA ASN A 192 -17.16 6.56 -8.07
C ASN A 192 -17.81 5.55 -7.10
N GLY A 193 -17.85 4.27 -7.45
CA GLY A 193 -18.31 3.21 -6.55
C GLY A 193 -17.38 3.06 -5.32
N ILE A 194 -16.06 3.12 -5.51
CA ILE A 194 -15.09 3.12 -4.42
C ILE A 194 -15.27 4.35 -3.52
N LEU A 195 -15.44 5.54 -4.10
CA LEU A 195 -15.64 6.79 -3.34
C LEU A 195 -16.86 6.71 -2.41
N VAL A 196 -17.97 6.11 -2.86
CA VAL A 196 -19.15 5.91 -2.01
C VAL A 196 -18.85 4.99 -0.81
N LYS A 197 -18.06 3.94 -1.00
CA LYS A 197 -17.65 3.04 0.09
C LYS A 197 -16.68 3.72 1.05
N LEU A 198 -15.77 4.54 0.55
CA LEU A 198 -14.88 5.35 1.38
C LEU A 198 -15.65 6.35 2.26
N ASP A 199 -16.72 6.94 1.73
CA ASP A 199 -17.61 7.80 2.54
C ASP A 199 -18.28 7.01 3.68
N GLN A 200 -18.70 5.77 3.42
CA GLN A 200 -19.25 4.89 4.45
C GLN A 200 -18.21 4.54 5.51
N ALA A 201 -17.00 4.19 5.10
CA ALA A 201 -15.88 3.86 6.00
C ALA A 201 -15.49 5.06 6.87
N GLU A 202 -15.38 6.24 6.29
CA GLU A 202 -15.08 7.47 7.04
C GLU A 202 -16.16 7.80 8.07
N GLU A 203 -17.43 7.60 7.74
CA GLU A 203 -18.55 7.80 8.67
C GLU A 203 -18.50 6.81 9.84
N LEU A 204 -18.14 5.54 9.59
CA LEU A 204 -17.96 4.54 10.65
C LEU A 204 -16.88 4.98 11.66
N LEU A 205 -15.71 5.43 11.16
CA LEU A 205 -14.60 5.84 12.03
C LEU A 205 -14.90 7.16 12.78
N LYS A 206 -15.64 8.09 12.18
CA LYS A 206 -16.09 9.33 12.85
C LYS A 206 -17.04 9.05 14.01
N ASN A 207 -17.97 8.11 13.82
CA ASN A 207 -18.95 7.76 14.84
C ASN A 207 -18.30 7.10 16.06
N ASP A 208 -17.25 6.28 15.86
CA ASP A 208 -16.50 5.69 16.97
C ASP A 208 -15.73 6.74 17.77
N ALA A 209 -15.09 7.68 17.11
CA ALA A 209 -14.36 8.78 17.77
C ALA A 209 -15.27 9.68 18.62
N SER A 210 -16.51 9.92 18.16
CA SER A 210 -17.49 10.73 18.92
C SER A 210 -18.08 9.97 20.13
N PHE A 211 -18.22 8.64 20.04
CA PHE A 211 -18.66 7.80 21.13
C PHE A 211 -17.62 7.76 22.28
N ASN A 212 -16.35 7.66 21.96
CA ASN A 212 -15.26 7.63 22.94
C ASN A 212 -15.07 8.98 23.70
N GLN A 213 -15.45 10.12 23.11
CA GLN A 213 -15.39 11.41 23.80
C GLN A 213 -16.56 11.66 24.77
N GLY A 214 -17.66 10.91 24.62
CA GLY A 214 -18.87 11.04 25.45
C GLY A 214 -18.83 10.29 26.78
N SER A 215 -17.82 9.46 27.03
CA SER A 215 -17.74 8.59 28.23
C SER A 215 -16.88 9.15 29.36
N ALA A 216 -16.90 10.48 29.57
CA ALA A 216 -16.36 11.04 30.83
C ALA A 216 -17.31 10.67 31.97
N PRO A 217 -16.85 10.03 33.07
CA PRO A 217 -17.70 9.76 34.24
C PRO A 217 -18.20 11.07 34.83
N PRO A 218 -19.46 11.09 35.33
CA PRO A 218 -19.98 12.29 35.97
C PRO A 218 -19.12 12.68 37.15
N PRO A 219 -18.92 14.00 37.44
CA PRO A 219 -18.13 14.44 38.57
C PRO A 219 -18.76 13.93 39.86
N THR A 220 -18.01 13.18 40.63
CA THR A 220 -18.39 12.77 41.98
C THR A 220 -18.47 14.03 42.85
N SER A 221 -19.69 14.48 43.15
CA SER A 221 -19.95 15.51 44.14
C SER A 221 -19.63 14.97 45.54
N SER A 222 -18.67 15.57 46.18
CA SER A 222 -18.39 15.49 47.64
C SER A 222 -19.06 16.61 48.36
#